data_4d47851ca642c050ef579a7f7add509a
#
_entry.id   4d47851ca642c050ef579a7f7add509a
#
_cell.length_a   1.000
_cell.length_b   1.000
_cell.length_c   1.000
_cell.angle_alpha   90.00
_cell.angle_beta   90.00
_cell.angle_gamma   90.00
#
_symmetry.space_group_name_H-M   'P 1'
#
loop_
_entity.id
_entity.type
_entity.pdbx_description
1 polymer ?
#
loop_
_entity_poly.entity_id
_entity_poly.type
_entity_poly.pdbx_seq_one_letter_code
_entity_poly.pdbx_strand_id
1 'polypeptide(L)'
;MADSEVLLELSDIKKEYKKGVPALKGVSLSVNKSEVVVILGPSGCGKSTLLRCINGLEEIQSGEITLQGNVINKDKTKWHLIRQRIGMVFQSYELFDHMTVMQNLLLGPLKVQKRDKKEVTEQAEKLLERVGLLDKKNSYPRELSGGQKQRIAIIRSLCMNPEIMLFDEVTAALDPEMVREVLDVMLELAKEGMTMIIVTHEMEFAKAVADRIVFMDSGEIVETNYPLEFFRNPKTERAKKFLNIFNFEKKDKVESALLI
;
A
#
# COMPACT_ATOMS: atom_id res chain seq x y z
N MET A 1 -15.94 23.27 3.38
CA MET A 1 -15.29 21.98 3.18
C MET A 1 -15.52 21.65 1.71
N ALA A 2 -14.46 21.54 0.92
CA ALA A 2 -14.62 21.12 -0.47
C ALA A 2 -15.21 19.70 -0.46
N ASP A 3 -16.24 19.43 -1.26
CA ASP A 3 -16.74 18.07 -1.47
C ASP A 3 -15.58 17.23 -1.97
N SER A 4 -15.05 16.35 -1.10
CA SER A 4 -13.96 15.46 -1.47
C SER A 4 -14.53 14.40 -2.42
N GLU A 5 -14.03 14.40 -3.66
CA GLU A 5 -14.43 13.46 -4.69
C GLU A 5 -14.02 12.03 -4.28
N VAL A 6 -14.99 11.13 -4.10
CA VAL A 6 -14.73 9.72 -3.83
C VAL A 6 -14.13 9.08 -5.07
N LEU A 7 -12.88 8.61 -4.96
CA LEU A 7 -12.16 7.95 -6.05
C LEU A 7 -12.43 6.45 -6.08
N LEU A 8 -12.37 5.78 -4.91
CA LEU A 8 -12.59 4.34 -4.76
C LEU A 8 -13.61 4.09 -3.65
N GLU A 9 -14.55 3.18 -3.90
CA GLU A 9 -15.53 2.75 -2.91
C GLU A 9 -15.66 1.23 -2.90
N LEU A 10 -15.65 0.65 -1.71
CA LEU A 10 -15.87 -0.76 -1.43
C LEU A 10 -17.15 -0.90 -0.63
N SER A 11 -18.07 -1.74 -1.06
CA SER A 11 -19.36 -1.97 -0.39
C SER A 11 -19.55 -3.46 -0.09
N ASP A 12 -19.58 -3.81 1.20
CA ASP A 12 -19.86 -5.16 1.74
C ASP A 12 -18.99 -6.26 1.09
N ILE A 13 -17.68 -6.02 0.97
CA ILE A 13 -16.74 -6.96 0.33
C ILE A 13 -16.57 -8.22 1.17
N LYS A 14 -16.93 -9.38 0.60
CA LYS A 14 -16.73 -10.69 1.22
C LYS A 14 -15.81 -11.56 0.38
N LYS A 15 -14.86 -12.20 1.07
CA LYS A 15 -13.89 -13.09 0.45
C LYS A 15 -13.66 -14.32 1.31
N GLU A 16 -13.74 -15.49 0.68
CA GLU A 16 -13.35 -16.77 1.25
C GLU A 16 -12.31 -17.46 0.34
N TYR A 17 -11.29 -18.06 0.92
CA TYR A 17 -10.35 -18.94 0.21
C TYR A 17 -10.79 -20.41 0.29
N LYS A 18 -11.44 -20.77 1.41
CA LYS A 18 -12.05 -22.09 1.64
C LYS A 18 -13.45 -21.87 2.18
N LYS A 19 -14.39 -22.72 1.79
CA LYS A 19 -15.78 -22.66 2.26
C LYS A 19 -15.84 -22.63 3.79
N GLY A 20 -16.47 -21.61 4.36
CA GLY A 20 -16.63 -21.42 5.80
C GLY A 20 -15.42 -20.79 6.51
N VAL A 21 -14.38 -20.36 5.78
CA VAL A 21 -13.23 -19.64 6.35
C VAL A 21 -13.10 -18.28 5.65
N PRO A 22 -13.88 -17.28 6.10
CA PRO A 22 -13.88 -15.96 5.48
C PRO A 22 -12.58 -15.19 5.80
N ALA A 23 -11.95 -14.65 4.76
CA ALA A 23 -10.83 -13.72 4.86
C ALA A 23 -11.32 -12.27 4.98
N LEU A 24 -12.46 -11.94 4.35
CA LEU A 24 -13.16 -10.66 4.48
C LEU A 24 -14.64 -10.92 4.73
N LYS A 25 -15.25 -10.19 5.67
CA LYS A 25 -16.60 -10.43 6.20
C LYS A 25 -17.57 -9.26 6.00
N GLY A 26 -17.48 -8.57 4.88
CA GLY A 26 -18.34 -7.41 4.62
C GLY A 26 -17.60 -6.09 4.84
N VAL A 27 -16.41 -5.98 4.27
CA VAL A 27 -15.60 -4.76 4.39
C VAL A 27 -16.18 -3.66 3.50
N SER A 28 -16.45 -2.50 4.10
CA SER A 28 -16.85 -1.29 3.38
C SER A 28 -15.87 -0.15 3.66
N LEU A 29 -15.39 0.51 2.60
CA LEU A 29 -14.38 1.57 2.69
C LEU A 29 -14.54 2.51 1.50
N SER A 30 -14.55 3.81 1.75
CA SER A 30 -14.41 4.83 0.70
C SER A 30 -13.03 5.48 0.78
N VAL A 31 -12.46 5.85 -0.36
CA VAL A 31 -11.18 6.59 -0.43
C VAL A 31 -11.38 7.77 -1.36
N ASN A 32 -11.06 8.96 -0.86
CA ASN A 32 -11.16 10.19 -1.62
C ASN A 32 -9.91 10.41 -2.46
N LYS A 33 -10.05 11.22 -3.50
CA LYS A 33 -8.92 11.66 -4.31
C LYS A 33 -7.90 12.41 -3.44
N SER A 34 -6.62 12.12 -3.64
CA SER A 34 -5.49 12.64 -2.87
C SER A 34 -5.49 12.26 -1.39
N GLU A 35 -6.31 11.29 -0.97
CA GLU A 35 -6.32 10.78 0.40
C GLU A 35 -5.31 9.62 0.56
N VAL A 36 -4.61 9.62 1.68
CA VAL A 36 -3.74 8.52 2.11
C VAL A 36 -4.43 7.74 3.23
N VAL A 37 -4.91 6.55 2.91
CA VAL A 37 -5.51 5.63 3.88
C VAL A 37 -4.48 4.59 4.28
N VAL A 38 -4.19 4.48 5.57
CA VAL A 38 -3.31 3.43 6.10
C VAL A 38 -4.14 2.37 6.80
N ILE A 39 -3.95 1.11 6.39
CA ILE A 39 -4.62 -0.06 6.96
C ILE A 39 -3.68 -0.75 7.93
N LEU A 40 -4.05 -0.78 9.21
CA LEU A 40 -3.33 -1.44 10.29
C LEU A 40 -4.12 -2.66 10.79
N GLY A 41 -3.42 -3.59 11.43
CA GLY A 41 -4.04 -4.76 12.04
C GLY A 41 -3.09 -5.95 12.15
N PRO A 42 -3.45 -6.98 12.92
CA PRO A 42 -2.62 -8.16 13.10
C PRO A 42 -2.38 -8.93 11.79
N SER A 43 -1.32 -9.74 11.77
CA SER A 43 -1.03 -10.61 10.62
C SER A 43 -2.20 -11.57 10.39
N GLY A 44 -2.55 -11.80 9.11
CA GLY A 44 -3.63 -12.71 8.72
C GLY A 44 -5.06 -12.15 8.89
N CYS A 45 -5.25 -10.88 9.29
CA CYS A 45 -6.59 -10.30 9.45
C CYS A 45 -7.28 -9.87 8.15
N GLY A 46 -6.66 -10.06 6.97
CA GLY A 46 -7.27 -9.79 5.67
C GLY A 46 -6.77 -8.55 4.93
N LYS A 47 -5.79 -7.79 5.43
CA LYS A 47 -5.27 -6.55 4.82
C LYS A 47 -4.79 -6.73 3.37
N SER A 48 -3.84 -7.64 3.14
CA SER A 48 -3.32 -7.95 1.81
C SER A 48 -4.39 -8.55 0.89
N THR A 49 -5.33 -9.33 1.45
CA THR A 49 -6.48 -9.86 0.70
C THR A 49 -7.35 -8.72 0.20
N LEU A 50 -7.62 -7.71 1.03
CA LEU A 50 -8.40 -6.53 0.63
C LEU A 50 -7.73 -5.78 -0.52
N LEU A 51 -6.43 -5.49 -0.44
CA LEU A 51 -5.67 -4.84 -1.51
C LEU A 51 -5.72 -5.65 -2.82
N ARG A 52 -5.57 -6.97 -2.74
CA ARG A 52 -5.64 -7.85 -3.91
C ARG A 52 -7.04 -7.93 -4.51
N CYS A 53 -8.10 -7.84 -3.71
CA CYS A 53 -9.48 -7.73 -4.21
C CYS A 53 -9.68 -6.40 -4.96
N ILE A 54 -9.18 -5.28 -4.43
CA ILE A 54 -9.27 -3.97 -5.07
C ILE A 54 -8.62 -3.98 -6.47
N ASN A 55 -7.47 -4.64 -6.61
CA ASN A 55 -6.75 -4.76 -7.87
C ASN A 55 -7.20 -5.95 -8.75
N GLY A 56 -8.24 -6.69 -8.31
CA GLY A 56 -8.78 -7.84 -9.03
C GLY A 56 -7.80 -9.01 -9.18
N LEU A 57 -6.81 -9.11 -8.31
CA LEU A 57 -5.92 -10.28 -8.21
C LEU A 57 -6.59 -11.41 -7.44
N GLU A 58 -7.55 -11.07 -6.59
CA GLU A 58 -8.41 -12.00 -5.88
C GLU A 58 -9.88 -11.68 -6.21
N GLU A 59 -10.66 -12.70 -6.60
CA GLU A 59 -12.08 -12.57 -6.82
C GLU A 59 -12.84 -12.52 -5.50
N ILE A 60 -13.80 -11.62 -5.38
CA ILE A 60 -14.70 -11.52 -4.24
C ILE A 60 -15.93 -12.40 -4.45
N GLN A 61 -16.53 -12.92 -3.37
CA GLN A 61 -17.76 -13.68 -3.45
C GLN A 61 -19.03 -12.79 -3.46
N SER A 62 -18.95 -11.64 -2.79
CA SER A 62 -20.04 -10.65 -2.80
C SER A 62 -19.49 -9.26 -2.50
N GLY A 63 -20.32 -8.26 -2.76
CA GLY A 63 -19.99 -6.85 -2.60
C GLY A 63 -19.70 -6.17 -3.93
N GLU A 64 -19.45 -4.88 -3.86
CA GLU A 64 -19.21 -4.05 -5.03
C GLU A 64 -17.98 -3.17 -4.84
N ILE A 65 -17.15 -3.05 -5.90
CA ILE A 65 -15.99 -2.16 -5.95
C ILE A 65 -16.26 -1.15 -7.05
N THR A 66 -16.26 0.13 -6.70
CA THR A 66 -16.41 1.23 -7.67
C THR A 66 -15.17 2.07 -7.74
N LEU A 67 -14.81 2.51 -8.94
CA LEU A 67 -13.74 3.47 -9.22
C LEU A 67 -14.36 4.64 -9.98
N GLN A 68 -14.31 5.84 -9.39
CA GLN A 68 -14.99 7.04 -9.92
C GLN A 68 -16.47 6.77 -10.26
N GLY A 69 -17.22 6.17 -9.35
CA GLY A 69 -18.62 5.84 -9.52
C GLY A 69 -18.93 4.69 -10.49
N ASN A 70 -17.93 4.09 -11.13
CA ASN A 70 -18.10 2.97 -12.05
C ASN A 70 -17.75 1.66 -11.37
N VAL A 71 -18.66 0.70 -11.37
CA VAL A 71 -18.43 -0.64 -10.82
C VAL A 71 -17.39 -1.39 -11.65
N ILE A 72 -16.32 -1.85 -10.99
CA ILE A 72 -15.16 -2.47 -11.63
C ILE A 72 -15.04 -3.99 -11.40
N ASN A 73 -15.94 -4.60 -10.61
CA ASN A 73 -15.92 -6.04 -10.32
C ASN A 73 -17.12 -6.80 -10.93
N LYS A 74 -17.68 -6.29 -12.03
CA LYS A 74 -18.74 -6.96 -12.79
C LYS A 74 -18.19 -8.12 -13.63
N ASP A 75 -19.08 -9.05 -13.99
CA ASP A 75 -18.80 -10.05 -15.02
C ASP A 75 -18.27 -9.37 -16.30
N LYS A 76 -17.19 -9.91 -16.87
CA LYS A 76 -16.50 -9.39 -18.05
C LYS A 76 -15.70 -8.09 -17.84
N THR A 77 -15.43 -7.69 -16.60
CA THR A 77 -14.51 -6.55 -16.34
C THR A 77 -13.15 -6.79 -16.99
N LYS A 78 -12.69 -5.81 -17.74
CA LYS A 78 -11.36 -5.84 -18.37
C LYS A 78 -10.30 -5.42 -17.35
N TRP A 79 -9.94 -6.29 -16.43
CA TRP A 79 -8.99 -6.01 -15.34
C TRP A 79 -7.66 -5.43 -15.81
N HIS A 80 -7.19 -5.77 -17.01
CA HIS A 80 -5.98 -5.17 -17.58
C HIS A 80 -6.10 -3.66 -17.83
N LEU A 81 -7.31 -3.12 -18.02
CA LEU A 81 -7.55 -1.68 -18.11
C LEU A 81 -7.62 -1.03 -16.72
N ILE A 82 -8.28 -1.70 -15.77
CA ILE A 82 -8.36 -1.23 -14.37
C ILE A 82 -6.97 -1.17 -13.73
N ARG A 83 -6.13 -2.20 -13.94
CA ARG A 83 -4.76 -2.25 -13.40
C ARG A 83 -3.81 -1.20 -13.98
N GLN A 84 -4.20 -0.49 -15.03
CA GLN A 84 -3.46 0.69 -15.49
C GLN A 84 -3.75 1.92 -14.63
N ARG A 85 -4.95 1.96 -14.01
CA ARG A 85 -5.42 3.06 -13.16
C ARG A 85 -5.14 2.81 -11.67
N ILE A 86 -5.06 1.54 -11.26
CA ILE A 86 -4.75 1.11 -9.90
C ILE A 86 -3.37 0.45 -9.89
N GLY A 87 -2.35 1.19 -9.48
CA GLY A 87 -1.01 0.66 -9.30
C GLY A 87 -0.92 -0.19 -8.03
N MET A 88 -0.11 -1.25 -8.04
CA MET A 88 0.15 -2.05 -6.84
C MET A 88 1.63 -2.38 -6.71
N VAL A 89 2.14 -2.23 -5.49
CA VAL A 89 3.51 -2.56 -5.11
C VAL A 89 3.44 -3.63 -4.03
N PHE A 90 4.15 -4.73 -4.26
CA PHE A 90 4.15 -5.92 -3.42
C PHE A 90 5.36 -5.94 -2.48
N GLN A 91 5.28 -6.74 -1.43
CA GLN A 91 6.39 -7.04 -0.53
C GLN A 91 7.60 -7.66 -1.27
N SER A 92 7.37 -8.46 -2.31
CA SER A 92 8.37 -9.22 -3.07
C SER A 92 8.78 -8.57 -4.39
N TYR A 93 8.91 -7.25 -4.45
CA TYR A 93 9.39 -6.43 -5.60
C TYR A 93 8.77 -6.74 -6.98
N GLU A 94 8.61 -8.01 -7.34
CA GLU A 94 8.04 -8.54 -8.60
C GLU A 94 8.70 -7.96 -9.86
N LEU A 95 10.03 -7.74 -9.82
CA LEU A 95 10.79 -7.30 -10.99
C LEU A 95 11.10 -8.49 -11.91
N PHE A 96 11.17 -8.22 -13.21
CA PHE A 96 11.59 -9.21 -14.21
C PHE A 96 13.12 -9.35 -14.20
N ASP A 97 13.65 -10.44 -13.65
CA ASP A 97 15.09 -10.67 -13.43
C ASP A 97 15.92 -10.70 -14.73
N HIS A 98 15.30 -11.08 -15.84
CA HIS A 98 15.92 -11.14 -17.18
C HIS A 98 15.90 -9.81 -17.93
N MET A 99 15.36 -8.76 -17.32
CA MET A 99 15.27 -7.40 -17.87
C MET A 99 16.10 -6.43 -17.04
N THR A 100 16.69 -5.42 -17.69
CA THR A 100 17.32 -4.30 -16.97
C THR A 100 16.28 -3.47 -16.24
N VAL A 101 16.72 -2.60 -15.34
CA VAL A 101 15.87 -1.62 -14.66
C VAL A 101 15.03 -0.84 -15.68
N MET A 102 15.68 -0.21 -16.66
CA MET A 102 14.97 0.56 -17.68
C MET A 102 13.94 -0.29 -18.44
N GLN A 103 14.28 -1.52 -18.81
CA GLN A 103 13.34 -2.43 -19.49
C GLN A 103 12.13 -2.78 -18.62
N ASN A 104 12.32 -2.96 -17.29
CA ASN A 104 11.24 -3.15 -16.33
C ASN A 104 10.28 -1.96 -16.30
N LEU A 105 10.82 -0.73 -16.29
CA LEU A 105 10.01 0.50 -16.24
C LEU A 105 9.22 0.73 -17.54
N LEU A 106 9.83 0.48 -18.68
CA LEU A 106 9.24 0.75 -19.99
C LEU A 106 8.21 -0.29 -20.43
N LEU A 107 8.24 -1.51 -19.88
CA LEU A 107 7.45 -2.64 -20.39
C LEU A 107 5.95 -2.34 -20.40
N GLY A 108 5.39 -1.93 -19.27
CA GLY A 108 3.96 -1.62 -19.12
C GLY A 108 3.50 -0.48 -20.06
N PRO A 109 4.09 0.71 -19.96
CA PRO A 109 3.70 1.84 -20.79
C PRO A 109 3.79 1.57 -22.29
N LEU A 110 4.85 0.89 -22.76
CA LEU A 110 5.03 0.60 -24.18
C LEU A 110 4.12 -0.53 -24.68
N LYS A 111 3.99 -1.61 -23.91
CA LYS A 111 3.26 -2.80 -24.38
C LYS A 111 1.76 -2.71 -24.13
N VAL A 112 1.34 -2.14 -23.01
CA VAL A 112 -0.08 -2.08 -22.60
C VAL A 112 -0.72 -0.77 -23.03
N GLN A 113 -0.09 0.38 -22.70
CA GLN A 113 -0.63 1.72 -23.01
C GLN A 113 -0.30 2.21 -24.42
N LYS A 114 0.66 1.56 -25.11
CA LYS A 114 1.11 1.94 -26.46
C LYS A 114 1.64 3.37 -26.55
N ARG A 115 2.21 3.90 -25.45
CA ARG A 115 2.78 5.24 -25.40
C ARG A 115 4.08 5.36 -26.19
N ASP A 116 4.43 6.57 -26.55
CA ASP A 116 5.69 6.87 -27.26
C ASP A 116 6.92 6.48 -26.42
N LYS A 117 7.90 5.83 -27.06
CA LYS A 117 9.09 5.35 -26.37
C LYS A 117 9.94 6.46 -25.79
N LYS A 118 10.07 7.60 -26.50
CA LYS A 118 10.90 8.72 -26.06
C LYS A 118 10.27 9.36 -24.82
N GLU A 119 8.96 9.63 -24.88
CA GLU A 119 8.20 10.17 -23.73
C GLU A 119 8.34 9.30 -22.49
N VAL A 120 8.12 7.98 -22.61
CA VAL A 120 8.19 7.06 -21.47
C VAL A 120 9.62 6.91 -20.96
N THR A 121 10.63 6.96 -21.84
CA THR A 121 12.04 6.92 -21.41
C THR A 121 12.41 8.16 -20.59
N GLU A 122 12.01 9.35 -21.05
CA GLU A 122 12.22 10.60 -20.32
C GLU A 122 11.52 10.60 -18.95
N GLN A 123 10.29 10.09 -18.89
CA GLN A 123 9.56 9.91 -17.63
C GLN A 123 10.29 8.94 -16.69
N ALA A 124 10.71 7.79 -17.19
CA ALA A 124 11.42 6.77 -16.41
C ALA A 124 12.75 7.29 -15.86
N GLU A 125 13.51 8.05 -16.66
CA GLU A 125 14.77 8.65 -16.23
C GLU A 125 14.56 9.69 -15.11
N LYS A 126 13.54 10.55 -15.23
CA LYS A 126 13.17 11.51 -14.16
C LYS A 126 12.78 10.79 -12.86
N LEU A 127 12.01 9.70 -12.95
CA LEU A 127 11.64 8.92 -11.77
C LEU A 127 12.85 8.21 -11.15
N LEU A 128 13.77 7.69 -11.97
CA LEU A 128 15.03 7.09 -11.49
C LEU A 128 15.93 8.14 -10.81
N GLU A 129 16.04 9.33 -11.38
CA GLU A 129 16.80 10.44 -10.79
C GLU A 129 16.22 10.83 -9.42
N ARG A 130 14.89 10.95 -9.33
CA ARG A 130 14.18 11.27 -8.09
C ARG A 130 14.48 10.29 -6.95
N VAL A 131 14.61 9.00 -7.24
CA VAL A 131 14.94 7.97 -6.23
C VAL A 131 16.44 7.68 -6.13
N GLY A 132 17.29 8.47 -6.79
CA GLY A 132 18.77 8.36 -6.74
C GLY A 132 19.32 7.09 -7.41
N LEU A 133 18.63 6.56 -8.45
CA LEU A 133 18.99 5.30 -9.10
C LEU A 133 19.18 5.43 -10.63
N LEU A 134 19.41 6.64 -11.14
CA LEU A 134 19.59 6.85 -12.58
C LEU A 134 20.82 6.11 -13.13
N ASP A 135 21.89 6.00 -12.34
CA ASP A 135 23.12 5.24 -12.67
C ASP A 135 22.85 3.72 -12.80
N LYS A 136 21.77 3.21 -12.20
CA LYS A 136 21.36 1.80 -12.23
C LYS A 136 20.44 1.45 -13.39
N LYS A 137 20.10 2.37 -14.30
CA LYS A 137 19.13 2.14 -15.37
C LYS A 137 19.43 0.92 -16.25
N ASN A 138 20.70 0.56 -16.42
CA ASN A 138 21.15 -0.58 -17.22
C ASN A 138 21.48 -1.82 -16.37
N SER A 139 21.41 -1.76 -15.05
CA SER A 139 21.62 -2.88 -14.14
C SER A 139 20.46 -3.86 -14.18
N TYR A 140 20.74 -5.13 -13.84
CA TYR A 140 19.72 -6.15 -13.65
C TYR A 140 19.28 -6.22 -12.18
N PRO A 141 18.06 -6.71 -11.87
CA PRO A 141 17.57 -6.80 -10.48
C PRO A 141 18.54 -7.52 -9.53
N ARG A 142 19.24 -8.57 -9.99
CA ARG A 142 20.23 -9.30 -9.18
C ARG A 142 21.43 -8.46 -8.69
N GLU A 143 21.67 -7.31 -9.32
CA GLU A 143 22.79 -6.39 -9.01
C GLU A 143 22.38 -5.29 -8.02
N LEU A 144 21.14 -5.33 -7.52
CA LEU A 144 20.53 -4.30 -6.70
C LEU A 144 20.29 -4.78 -5.27
N SER A 145 20.40 -3.87 -4.30
CA SER A 145 19.95 -4.12 -2.92
C SER A 145 18.42 -4.26 -2.84
N GLY A 146 17.92 -4.79 -1.72
CA GLY A 146 16.48 -4.91 -1.47
C GLY A 146 15.76 -3.57 -1.57
N GLY A 147 16.26 -2.53 -0.93
CA GLY A 147 15.69 -1.18 -0.98
C GLY A 147 15.73 -0.57 -2.37
N GLN A 148 16.80 -0.80 -3.14
CA GLN A 148 16.87 -0.37 -4.54
C GLN A 148 15.80 -1.06 -5.40
N LYS A 149 15.64 -2.38 -5.26
CA LYS A 149 14.58 -3.15 -5.95
C LYS A 149 13.19 -2.60 -5.60
N GLN A 150 12.95 -2.29 -4.33
CA GLN A 150 11.66 -1.79 -3.89
C GLN A 150 11.36 -0.40 -4.46
N ARG A 151 12.34 0.51 -4.44
CA ARG A 151 12.17 1.83 -5.07
C ARG A 151 11.92 1.71 -6.58
N ILE A 152 12.58 0.79 -7.27
CA ILE A 152 12.31 0.51 -8.69
C ILE A 152 10.92 -0.08 -8.89
N ALA A 153 10.42 -0.96 -8.02
CA ALA A 153 9.07 -1.49 -8.09
C ALA A 153 8.01 -0.38 -7.94
N ILE A 154 8.25 0.59 -7.05
CA ILE A 154 7.39 1.77 -6.89
C ILE A 154 7.36 2.60 -8.18
N ILE A 155 8.52 3.01 -8.69
CA ILE A 155 8.55 3.86 -9.90
C ILE A 155 8.10 3.11 -11.15
N ARG A 156 8.25 1.78 -11.23
CA ARG A 156 7.66 0.97 -12.29
C ARG A 156 6.13 1.10 -12.31
N SER A 157 5.50 1.08 -11.14
CA SER A 157 4.06 1.30 -11.03
C SER A 157 3.69 2.74 -11.42
N LEU A 158 4.48 3.73 -11.00
CA LEU A 158 4.28 5.15 -11.33
C LEU A 158 4.43 5.45 -12.83
N CYS A 159 5.27 4.71 -13.56
CA CYS A 159 5.39 4.84 -15.03
C CYS A 159 4.07 4.60 -15.78
N MET A 160 3.12 3.90 -15.16
CA MET A 160 1.76 3.69 -15.71
C MET A 160 0.83 4.89 -15.51
N ASN A 161 1.23 5.94 -14.77
CA ASN A 161 0.41 7.09 -14.38
C ASN A 161 -0.89 6.65 -13.67
N PRO A 162 -0.83 5.87 -12.60
CA PRO A 162 -2.00 5.38 -11.90
C PRO A 162 -2.73 6.52 -11.16
N GLU A 163 -4.04 6.36 -10.96
CA GLU A 163 -4.87 7.27 -10.17
C GLU A 163 -4.80 6.98 -8.67
N ILE A 164 -4.52 5.73 -8.31
CA ILE A 164 -4.35 5.25 -6.94
C ILE A 164 -3.22 4.23 -6.86
N MET A 165 -2.44 4.29 -5.79
CA MET A 165 -1.37 3.35 -5.49
C MET A 165 -1.71 2.50 -4.27
N LEU A 166 -1.56 1.18 -4.41
CA LEU A 166 -1.71 0.20 -3.33
C LEU A 166 -0.33 -0.30 -2.91
N PHE A 167 -0.03 -0.25 -1.61
CA PHE A 167 1.24 -0.71 -1.04
C PHE A 167 0.98 -1.84 -0.04
N ASP A 168 1.46 -3.05 -0.34
CA ASP A 168 1.27 -4.25 0.49
C ASP A 168 2.58 -4.61 1.22
N GLU A 169 2.74 -4.10 2.44
CA GLU A 169 3.88 -4.38 3.35
C GLU A 169 5.26 -4.23 2.69
N VAL A 170 5.45 -3.17 1.92
CA VAL A 170 6.61 -2.96 1.04
C VAL A 170 7.96 -2.85 1.74
N THR A 171 7.99 -2.74 3.07
CA THR A 171 9.22 -2.66 3.89
C THR A 171 9.55 -3.94 4.63
N ALA A 172 8.65 -4.94 4.67
CA ALA A 172 8.76 -6.10 5.57
C ALA A 172 9.99 -7.02 5.31
N ALA A 173 10.62 -6.91 4.13
CA ALA A 173 11.80 -7.72 3.76
C ALA A 173 13.09 -6.89 3.68
N LEU A 174 13.11 -5.68 4.26
CA LEU A 174 14.22 -4.73 4.15
C LEU A 174 14.95 -4.52 5.48
N ASP A 175 16.23 -4.22 5.39
CA ASP A 175 17.02 -3.74 6.53
C ASP A 175 16.59 -2.32 6.94
N PRO A 176 16.74 -1.91 8.21
CA PRO A 176 16.25 -0.62 8.72
C PRO A 176 16.70 0.62 7.93
N GLU A 177 17.93 0.64 7.42
CA GLU A 177 18.43 1.75 6.58
C GLU A 177 17.67 1.83 5.26
N MET A 178 17.40 0.68 4.62
CA MET A 178 16.66 0.59 3.37
C MET A 178 15.18 0.90 3.55
N VAL A 179 14.60 0.57 4.71
CA VAL A 179 13.22 0.94 5.08
C VAL A 179 13.03 2.44 4.95
N ARG A 180 13.93 3.23 5.52
CA ARG A 180 13.83 4.70 5.49
C ARG A 180 13.79 5.25 4.08
N GLU A 181 14.69 4.78 3.20
CA GLU A 181 14.73 5.23 1.80
C GLU A 181 13.42 4.98 1.02
N VAL A 182 12.78 3.83 1.28
CA VAL A 182 11.50 3.49 0.66
C VAL A 182 10.36 4.33 1.22
N LEU A 183 10.32 4.53 2.54
CA LEU A 183 9.30 5.35 3.20
C LEU A 183 9.40 6.83 2.79
N ASP A 184 10.60 7.36 2.59
CA ASP A 184 10.80 8.73 2.12
C ASP A 184 10.20 8.94 0.72
N VAL A 185 10.35 7.97 -0.20
CA VAL A 185 9.68 8.01 -1.51
C VAL A 185 8.15 8.05 -1.37
N MET A 186 7.58 7.23 -0.47
CA MET A 186 6.13 7.21 -0.24
C MET A 186 5.63 8.51 0.40
N LEU A 187 6.40 9.12 1.31
CA LEU A 187 6.10 10.44 1.89
C LEU A 187 6.07 11.55 0.83
N GLU A 188 6.99 11.51 -0.13
CA GLU A 188 6.99 12.47 -1.25
C GLU A 188 5.75 12.31 -2.13
N LEU A 189 5.36 11.07 -2.46
CA LEU A 189 4.14 10.80 -3.21
C LEU A 189 2.88 11.33 -2.50
N ALA A 190 2.81 11.16 -1.17
CA ALA A 190 1.72 11.73 -0.36
C ALA A 190 1.68 13.26 -0.46
N LYS A 191 2.82 13.94 -0.33
CA LYS A 191 2.91 15.41 -0.46
C LYS A 191 2.50 15.93 -1.85
N GLU A 192 2.70 15.13 -2.89
CA GLU A 192 2.27 15.43 -4.26
C GLU A 192 0.78 15.17 -4.50
N GLY A 193 0.06 14.68 -3.50
CA GLY A 193 -1.38 14.41 -3.60
C GLY A 193 -1.70 13.08 -4.29
N MET A 194 -0.78 12.10 -4.31
CA MET A 194 -1.09 10.76 -4.78
C MET A 194 -2.10 10.09 -3.85
N THR A 195 -3.19 9.57 -4.41
CA THR A 195 -4.13 8.75 -3.63
C THR A 195 -3.49 7.40 -3.32
N MET A 196 -3.47 7.01 -2.05
CA MET A 196 -2.79 5.79 -1.62
C MET A 196 -3.58 4.98 -0.60
N ILE A 197 -3.51 3.65 -0.73
CA ILE A 197 -3.88 2.72 0.34
C ILE A 197 -2.62 1.95 0.72
N ILE A 198 -2.24 2.03 1.98
CA ILE A 198 -0.97 1.51 2.49
C ILE A 198 -1.24 0.49 3.58
N VAL A 199 -0.76 -0.73 3.41
CA VAL A 199 -0.65 -1.73 4.49
C VAL A 199 0.79 -1.71 4.99
N THR A 200 0.99 -1.45 6.28
CA THR A 200 2.33 -1.36 6.87
C THR A 200 2.32 -1.78 8.34
N HIS A 201 3.49 -2.12 8.86
CA HIS A 201 3.78 -2.30 10.29
C HIS A 201 4.62 -1.14 10.86
N GLU A 202 4.96 -0.14 10.05
CA GLU A 202 5.75 1.04 10.43
C GLU A 202 4.85 2.10 11.09
N MET A 203 4.68 2.04 12.41
CA MET A 203 3.69 2.86 13.15
C MET A 203 3.98 4.36 13.06
N GLU A 204 5.26 4.77 13.19
CA GLU A 204 5.62 6.19 13.10
C GLU A 204 5.43 6.74 11.68
N PHE A 205 5.70 5.92 10.66
CA PHE A 205 5.39 6.28 9.28
C PHE A 205 3.88 6.41 9.06
N ALA A 206 3.09 5.42 9.52
CA ALA A 206 1.63 5.45 9.43
C ALA A 206 1.05 6.74 10.04
N LYS A 207 1.57 7.13 11.21
CA LYS A 207 1.17 8.35 11.92
C LYS A 207 1.53 9.63 11.16
N ALA A 208 2.66 9.61 10.44
CA ALA A 208 3.17 10.77 9.72
C ALA A 208 2.53 10.96 8.33
N VAL A 209 2.15 9.86 7.65
CA VAL A 209 1.71 9.90 6.25
C VAL A 209 0.20 9.85 6.08
N ALA A 210 -0.53 9.22 7.02
CA ALA A 210 -1.95 8.94 6.84
C ALA A 210 -2.82 10.19 7.07
N ASP A 211 -3.83 10.35 6.21
CA ASP A 211 -4.98 11.20 6.50
C ASP A 211 -5.99 10.45 7.36
N ARG A 212 -6.08 9.13 7.18
CA ARG A 212 -6.99 8.25 7.91
C ARG A 212 -6.39 6.88 8.16
N ILE A 213 -6.60 6.38 9.37
CA ILE A 213 -6.24 5.01 9.79
C ILE A 213 -7.49 4.14 9.75
N VAL A 214 -7.36 2.97 9.15
CA VAL A 214 -8.36 1.89 9.14
C VAL A 214 -7.76 0.70 9.88
N PHE A 215 -8.32 0.35 11.01
CA PHE A 215 -7.88 -0.80 11.79
C PHE A 215 -8.75 -2.01 11.46
N MET A 216 -8.11 -3.04 10.95
CA MET A 216 -8.75 -4.32 10.61
C MET A 216 -8.38 -5.41 11.61
N ASP A 217 -9.37 -6.24 11.95
CA ASP A 217 -9.18 -7.49 12.69
C ASP A 217 -10.16 -8.55 12.21
N SER A 218 -9.71 -9.79 12.11
CA SER A 218 -10.53 -10.96 11.79
C SER A 218 -11.44 -10.81 10.56
N GLY A 219 -10.97 -10.09 9.53
CA GLY A 219 -11.68 -9.88 8.26
C GLY A 219 -12.68 -8.72 8.25
N GLU A 220 -12.67 -7.88 9.26
CA GLU A 220 -13.60 -6.74 9.43
C GLU A 220 -12.84 -5.45 9.70
N ILE A 221 -13.42 -4.30 9.36
CA ILE A 221 -12.97 -2.99 9.84
C ILE A 221 -13.55 -2.78 11.25
N VAL A 222 -12.66 -2.72 12.24
CA VAL A 222 -13.03 -2.58 13.66
C VAL A 222 -13.08 -1.11 14.08
N GLU A 223 -12.18 -0.30 13.53
CA GLU A 223 -12.12 1.13 13.84
C GLU A 223 -11.57 1.92 12.64
N THR A 224 -12.13 3.11 12.43
CA THR A 224 -11.62 4.09 11.50
C THR A 224 -11.50 5.43 12.24
N ASN A 225 -10.33 6.08 12.14
CA ASN A 225 -10.09 7.33 12.84
C ASN A 225 -8.98 8.16 12.17
N TYR A 226 -8.85 9.42 12.56
CA TYR A 226 -7.68 10.24 12.22
C TYR A 226 -6.43 9.71 12.93
N PRO A 227 -5.22 9.87 12.37
CA PRO A 227 -4.00 9.29 12.94
C PRO A 227 -3.77 9.68 14.39
N LEU A 228 -3.82 10.97 14.71
CA LEU A 228 -3.59 11.43 16.08
C LEU A 228 -4.54 10.81 17.10
N GLU A 229 -5.83 10.71 16.76
CA GLU A 229 -6.84 10.11 17.63
C GLU A 229 -6.64 8.59 17.73
N PHE A 230 -6.37 7.91 16.65
CA PHE A 230 -6.15 6.46 16.65
C PHE A 230 -4.97 6.07 17.56
N PHE A 231 -3.84 6.78 17.45
CA PHE A 231 -2.64 6.45 18.22
C PHE A 231 -2.67 6.93 19.66
N ARG A 232 -3.40 8.03 19.99
CA ARG A 232 -3.48 8.57 21.35
C ARG A 232 -4.65 8.02 22.15
N ASN A 233 -5.79 7.84 21.51
CA ASN A 233 -7.05 7.48 22.17
C ASN A 233 -7.87 6.52 21.30
N PRO A 234 -7.36 5.30 21.04
CA PRO A 234 -8.10 4.29 20.28
C PRO A 234 -9.44 3.97 20.96
N LYS A 235 -10.52 3.91 20.18
CA LYS A 235 -11.89 3.76 20.69
C LYS A 235 -12.20 2.33 21.12
N THR A 236 -11.65 1.35 20.39
CA THR A 236 -11.96 -0.07 20.63
C THR A 236 -10.92 -0.74 21.50
N GLU A 237 -11.34 -1.63 22.38
CA GLU A 237 -10.42 -2.43 23.22
C GLU A 237 -9.45 -3.27 22.35
N ARG A 238 -9.88 -3.65 21.16
CA ARG A 238 -9.05 -4.42 20.24
C ARG A 238 -7.91 -3.58 19.66
N ALA A 239 -8.19 -2.33 19.27
CA ALA A 239 -7.17 -1.37 18.82
C ALA A 239 -6.18 -1.02 19.95
N LYS A 240 -6.68 -0.80 21.19
CA LYS A 240 -5.83 -0.58 22.37
C LYS A 240 -4.86 -1.74 22.59
N LYS A 241 -5.36 -2.98 22.57
CA LYS A 241 -4.51 -4.18 22.72
C LYS A 241 -3.47 -4.30 21.59
N PHE A 242 -3.84 -3.96 20.36
CA PHE A 242 -2.92 -3.97 19.23
C PHE A 242 -1.81 -2.94 19.39
N LEU A 243 -2.14 -1.69 19.72
CA LEU A 243 -1.17 -0.61 19.89
C LEU A 243 -0.24 -0.84 21.09
N ASN A 244 -0.73 -1.45 22.17
CA ASN A 244 0.08 -1.77 23.35
C ASN A 244 1.22 -2.76 23.06
N ILE A 245 1.13 -3.56 21.99
CA ILE A 245 2.22 -4.44 21.57
C ILE A 245 3.46 -3.64 21.13
N PHE A 246 3.26 -2.44 20.62
CA PHE A 246 4.33 -1.54 20.16
C PHE A 246 4.82 -0.57 21.22
N ASN A 247 4.09 -0.42 22.33
CA ASN A 247 4.48 0.38 23.48
C ASN A 247 5.32 -0.47 24.44
N PHE A 248 6.63 -0.47 24.27
CA PHE A 248 7.55 -1.03 25.26
C PHE A 248 7.66 -0.03 26.43
N GLU A 249 6.76 -0.11 27.43
CA GLU A 249 6.98 0.56 28.70
C GLU A 249 8.26 -0.04 29.32
N LYS A 250 9.22 0.84 29.68
CA LYS A 250 10.28 0.44 30.62
C LYS A 250 9.56 -0.07 31.86
N LYS A 251 9.66 -1.37 32.15
CA LYS A 251 9.33 -1.87 33.48
C LYS A 251 10.19 -1.07 34.42
N ASP A 252 9.57 -0.18 35.19
CA ASP A 252 10.20 0.47 36.32
C ASP A 252 10.83 -0.64 37.15
N LYS A 253 12.13 -0.54 37.35
CA LYS A 253 12.82 -1.32 38.35
C LYS A 253 12.35 -0.73 39.69
N VAL A 254 11.17 -1.17 40.13
CA VAL A 254 10.68 -0.88 41.49
C VAL A 254 11.66 -1.57 42.41
N GLU A 255 12.43 -0.72 43.11
CA GLU A 255 12.86 -0.86 44.49
C GLU A 255 12.84 -2.28 45.08
N SER A 256 13.97 -2.95 44.94
CA SER A 256 14.39 -3.99 45.89
C SER A 256 15.79 -3.66 46.43
N ALA A 257 15.92 -2.48 47.04
CA ALA A 257 17.15 -2.08 47.74
C ALA A 257 16.84 -1.09 48.85
N LEU A 258 15.96 -1.49 49.79
CA LEU A 258 15.86 -0.85 51.10
C LEU A 258 15.24 -1.86 52.08
N LEU A 259 15.99 -2.91 52.41
CA LEU A 259 15.83 -3.70 53.62
C LEU A 259 17.12 -4.54 53.83
N ILE A 260 18.17 -3.90 54.33
CA ILE A 260 19.17 -4.44 55.25
C ILE A 260 19.59 -3.29 56.17
#